data_320284287e16e4d12a5465edc13dbf82
#
_entry.id   320284287e16e4d12a5465edc13dbf82
#
_cell.length_a   1.000
_cell.length_b   1.000
_cell.length_c   1.000
_cell.angle_alpha   90.00
_cell.angle_beta   90.00
_cell.angle_gamma   90.00
#
_symmetry.space_group_name_H-M   'P 1'
#
loop_
_entity.id
_entity.type
_entity.pdbx_description
1 polymer ?
#
loop_
_entity_poly.entity_id
_entity_poly.type
_entity_poly.pdbx_seq_one_letter_code
_entity_poly.pdbx_strand_id
1 'polypeptide(L)'
;MTISPKKLLVVASALLAVATAAPAQEIKIGYVNSERVLREATPAKAAQAKLEAEFSKRDRELAEQGARLKAGADKLDKDGPTLSETERNRRQRELVEQDRDLQRKRREFQEDLNQRKNEELSIVVERANRVIKQIMDSEKYDIILTEGVYFVSARVDVTERVIRALNGPATPGK
;
A
#
# COMPACT_ATOMS: atom_id res chain seq x y z
N MET A 1 -67.53 -2.62 -45.86
CA MET A 1 -67.14 -3.01 -44.43
C MET A 1 -66.51 -1.82 -43.80
N THR A 2 -67.27 -0.92 -43.15
CA THR A 2 -66.78 0.35 -42.59
C THR A 2 -66.40 0.13 -41.14
N ILE A 3 -65.10 0.26 -40.84
CA ILE A 3 -64.56 0.15 -39.48
C ILE A 3 -64.95 1.42 -38.77
N SER A 4 -65.75 1.31 -37.71
CA SER A 4 -66.22 2.44 -36.89
C SER A 4 -64.99 3.21 -36.24
N PRO A 5 -64.91 4.53 -36.31
CA PRO A 5 -63.82 5.31 -35.81
C PRO A 5 -63.53 5.13 -34.26
N LYS A 6 -64.53 4.69 -33.51
CA LYS A 6 -64.41 4.34 -32.08
C LYS A 6 -63.57 3.09 -31.85
N LYS A 7 -63.51 2.15 -32.78
CA LYS A 7 -62.64 0.96 -32.63
C LYS A 7 -61.18 1.23 -32.99
N LEU A 8 -60.95 2.22 -33.85
CA LEU A 8 -59.58 2.67 -34.20
C LEU A 8 -58.90 3.39 -33.04
N LEU A 9 -59.68 4.15 -32.24
CA LEU A 9 -59.18 4.89 -31.08
C LEU A 9 -58.77 3.98 -29.91
N VAL A 10 -59.46 2.86 -29.72
CA VAL A 10 -59.14 1.88 -28.65
C VAL A 10 -57.89 1.08 -28.99
N VAL A 11 -57.64 0.78 -30.26
CA VAL A 11 -56.44 0.05 -30.69
C VAL A 11 -55.20 0.97 -30.61
N ALA A 12 -55.32 2.28 -30.91
CA ALA A 12 -54.24 3.24 -30.79
C ALA A 12 -53.82 3.50 -29.33
N SER A 13 -54.78 3.51 -28.36
CA SER A 13 -54.44 3.66 -26.94
C SER A 13 -53.83 2.40 -26.31
N ALA A 14 -54.11 1.20 -26.85
CA ALA A 14 -53.46 -0.03 -26.37
C ALA A 14 -52.03 -0.18 -26.86
N LEU A 15 -51.65 0.41 -28.00
CA LEU A 15 -50.28 0.40 -28.50
C LEU A 15 -49.35 1.42 -27.78
N LEU A 16 -49.90 2.45 -27.13
CA LEU A 16 -49.12 3.45 -26.41
C LEU A 16 -48.76 3.02 -24.98
N ALA A 17 -49.40 1.98 -24.43
CA ALA A 17 -49.20 1.47 -23.08
C ALA A 17 -48.02 0.48 -22.95
N VAL A 18 -47.37 0.10 -24.04
CA VAL A 18 -46.17 -0.73 -24.07
C VAL A 18 -44.90 0.17 -24.23
N ALA A 19 -44.95 1.41 -23.74
CA ALA A 19 -43.74 2.19 -23.52
C ALA A 19 -42.97 1.50 -22.42
N THR A 20 -42.09 0.61 -22.81
CA THR A 20 -41.17 -0.22 -22.06
C THR A 20 -40.54 0.60 -20.95
N ALA A 21 -40.86 0.30 -19.70
CA ALA A 21 -39.95 0.56 -18.60
C ALA A 21 -38.68 -0.26 -18.89
N ALA A 22 -37.76 0.31 -19.67
CA ALA A 22 -36.41 -0.22 -19.75
C ALA A 22 -35.91 -0.26 -18.33
N PRO A 23 -35.53 -1.40 -17.74
CA PRO A 23 -34.95 -1.43 -16.42
C PRO A 23 -33.72 -0.51 -16.48
N ALA A 24 -33.75 0.61 -15.76
CA ALA A 24 -32.57 1.41 -15.57
C ALA A 24 -31.52 0.48 -14.98
N GLN A 25 -30.49 0.18 -15.74
CA GLN A 25 -29.42 -0.70 -15.29
C GLN A 25 -28.77 0.00 -14.09
N GLU A 26 -29.03 -0.50 -12.89
CA GLU A 26 -28.48 0.07 -11.65
C GLU A 26 -26.97 -0.17 -11.65
N ILE A 27 -26.20 0.93 -11.75
CA ILE A 27 -24.73 0.85 -11.74
C ILE A 27 -24.29 0.31 -10.38
N LYS A 28 -23.60 -0.82 -10.40
CA LYS A 28 -23.07 -1.46 -9.19
C LYS A 28 -21.66 -0.94 -8.87
N ILE A 29 -21.59 -0.12 -7.83
CA ILE A 29 -20.33 0.48 -7.37
C ILE A 29 -19.79 -0.28 -6.16
N GLY A 30 -18.50 -0.57 -6.16
CA GLY A 30 -17.73 -1.07 -5.02
C GLY A 30 -16.71 -0.05 -4.55
N TYR A 31 -16.28 -0.17 -3.29
CA TYR A 31 -15.19 0.59 -2.70
C TYR A 31 -14.22 -0.34 -1.98
N VAL A 32 -12.91 -0.09 -2.12
CA VAL A 32 -11.84 -0.80 -1.41
C VAL A 32 -10.94 0.22 -0.74
N ASN A 33 -10.75 0.09 0.57
CA ASN A 33 -9.79 0.86 1.32
C ASN A 33 -8.38 0.25 1.14
N SER A 34 -7.57 0.86 0.27
CA SER A 34 -6.21 0.40 -0.05
C SER A 34 -5.30 0.39 1.16
N GLU A 35 -5.37 1.40 2.04
CA GLU A 35 -4.58 1.45 3.28
C GLU A 35 -4.88 0.27 4.20
N ARG A 36 -6.18 -0.03 4.35
CA ARG A 36 -6.62 -1.15 5.19
C ARG A 36 -6.14 -2.48 4.62
N VAL A 37 -6.20 -2.65 3.30
CA VAL A 37 -5.66 -3.84 2.60
C VAL A 37 -4.16 -3.99 2.87
N LEU A 38 -3.38 -2.91 2.70
CA LEU A 38 -1.93 -2.91 2.91
C LEU A 38 -1.52 -3.11 4.38
N ARG A 39 -2.40 -2.80 5.33
CA ARG A 39 -2.16 -3.02 6.77
C ARG A 39 -2.56 -4.41 7.25
N GLU A 40 -3.64 -4.97 6.72
CA GLU A 40 -4.30 -6.14 7.31
C GLU A 40 -4.09 -7.44 6.52
N ALA A 41 -3.84 -7.35 5.21
CA ALA A 41 -3.69 -8.53 4.37
C ALA A 41 -2.41 -9.32 4.71
N THR A 42 -2.52 -10.64 4.75
CA THR A 42 -1.40 -11.57 5.02
C THR A 42 -0.19 -11.33 4.12
N PRO A 43 -0.34 -11.11 2.79
CA PRO A 43 0.81 -10.79 1.94
C PRO A 43 1.53 -9.49 2.33
N ALA A 44 0.78 -8.47 2.80
CA ALA A 44 1.38 -7.21 3.23
C ALA A 44 2.18 -7.38 4.53
N LYS A 45 1.62 -8.12 5.50
CA LYS A 45 2.33 -8.46 6.74
C LYS A 45 3.58 -9.31 6.49
N ALA A 46 3.50 -10.26 5.55
CA ALA A 46 4.64 -11.07 5.15
C ALA A 46 5.75 -10.23 4.50
N ALA A 47 5.39 -9.26 3.64
CA ALA A 47 6.33 -8.32 3.04
C ALA A 47 7.03 -7.46 4.11
N GLN A 48 6.28 -6.97 5.10
CA GLN A 48 6.84 -6.21 6.22
C GLN A 48 7.80 -7.06 7.06
N ALA A 49 7.41 -8.29 7.42
CA ALA A 49 8.25 -9.20 8.19
C ALA A 49 9.55 -9.56 7.44
N LYS A 50 9.47 -9.72 6.12
CA LYS A 50 10.63 -9.96 5.25
C LYS A 50 11.60 -8.78 5.28
N LEU A 51 11.10 -7.55 5.15
CA LEU A 51 11.93 -6.34 5.24
C LEU A 51 12.58 -6.21 6.61
N GLU A 52 11.84 -6.46 7.69
CA GLU A 52 12.37 -6.43 9.04
C GLU A 52 13.49 -7.47 9.24
N ALA A 53 13.29 -8.71 8.77
CA ALA A 53 14.30 -9.75 8.83
C ALA A 53 15.57 -9.39 8.03
N GLU A 54 15.40 -8.79 6.84
CA GLU A 54 16.50 -8.39 5.95
C GLU A 54 17.33 -7.23 6.53
N PHE A 55 16.68 -6.25 7.14
CA PHE A 55 17.32 -4.98 7.55
C PHE A 55 17.65 -4.87 9.04
N SER A 56 17.05 -5.68 9.92
CA SER A 56 17.21 -5.55 11.39
C SER A 56 18.66 -5.69 11.88
N LYS A 57 19.47 -6.54 11.24
CA LYS A 57 20.87 -6.71 11.59
C LYS A 57 21.68 -5.45 11.27
N ARG A 58 21.49 -4.91 10.06
CA ARG A 58 22.19 -3.71 9.59
C ARG A 58 21.78 -2.46 10.37
N ASP A 59 20.51 -2.36 10.75
CA ASP A 59 20.00 -1.29 11.63
C ASP A 59 20.70 -1.31 12.99
N ARG A 60 20.79 -2.48 13.63
CA ARG A 60 21.53 -2.64 14.89
C ARG A 60 23.00 -2.29 14.77
N GLU A 61 23.67 -2.72 13.71
CA GLU A 61 25.09 -2.40 13.47
C GLU A 61 25.30 -0.89 13.32
N LEU A 62 24.41 -0.17 12.64
CA LEU A 62 24.45 1.29 12.51
C LEU A 62 24.19 1.99 13.85
N ALA A 63 23.26 1.50 14.64
CA ALA A 63 22.98 2.02 15.98
C ALA A 63 24.21 1.83 16.90
N GLU A 64 24.84 0.66 16.88
CA GLU A 64 26.07 0.39 17.65
C GLU A 64 27.25 1.26 17.20
N GLN A 65 27.42 1.47 15.88
CA GLN A 65 28.46 2.38 15.37
C GLN A 65 28.22 3.80 15.87
N GLY A 66 26.96 4.29 15.86
CA GLY A 66 26.60 5.58 16.42
C GLY A 66 26.90 5.71 17.91
N ALA A 67 26.57 4.67 18.69
CA ALA A 67 26.87 4.65 20.12
C ALA A 67 28.39 4.67 20.40
N ARG A 68 29.17 3.90 19.62
CA ARG A 68 30.65 3.91 19.75
C ARG A 68 31.23 5.26 19.38
N LEU A 69 30.76 5.89 18.30
CA LEU A 69 31.20 7.23 17.89
C LEU A 69 30.94 8.26 18.99
N LYS A 70 29.73 8.25 19.58
CA LYS A 70 29.37 9.11 20.69
C LYS A 70 30.27 8.88 21.90
N ALA A 71 30.47 7.64 22.31
CA ALA A 71 31.35 7.31 23.44
C ALA A 71 32.81 7.73 23.19
N GLY A 72 33.28 7.62 21.95
CA GLY A 72 34.62 8.11 21.56
C GLY A 72 34.73 9.63 21.66
N ALA A 73 33.72 10.38 21.25
CA ALA A 73 33.67 11.83 21.38
C ALA A 73 33.63 12.26 22.86
N ASP A 74 32.74 11.67 23.67
CA ASP A 74 32.61 11.92 25.10
C ASP A 74 33.95 11.63 25.83
N LYS A 75 34.65 10.57 25.41
CA LYS A 75 35.99 10.24 25.96
C LYS A 75 37.05 11.24 25.54
N LEU A 76 37.05 11.68 24.29
CA LEU A 76 38.01 12.72 23.83
C LEU A 76 37.80 14.04 24.57
N ASP A 77 36.56 14.44 24.81
CA ASP A 77 36.21 15.64 25.56
C ASP A 77 36.73 15.55 27.02
N LYS A 78 36.56 14.39 27.67
CA LYS A 78 37.00 14.15 29.04
C LYS A 78 38.51 14.09 29.18
N ASP A 79 39.17 13.33 28.31
CA ASP A 79 40.61 13.03 28.41
C ASP A 79 41.45 14.12 27.69
N GLY A 80 40.84 14.92 26.81
CA GLY A 80 41.49 15.89 25.95
C GLY A 80 42.49 16.82 26.65
N PRO A 81 42.18 17.36 27.86
CA PRO A 81 43.12 18.22 28.61
C PRO A 81 44.42 17.51 29.06
N THR A 82 44.41 16.18 29.16
CA THR A 82 45.56 15.37 29.59
C THR A 82 46.36 14.74 28.46
N LEU A 83 45.83 14.78 27.23
CA LEU A 83 46.45 14.23 26.04
C LEU A 83 47.48 15.18 25.43
N SER A 84 48.51 14.63 24.79
CA SER A 84 49.38 15.42 23.93
C SER A 84 48.58 15.97 22.73
N GLU A 85 49.01 17.10 22.18
CA GLU A 85 48.39 17.72 21.04
C GLU A 85 48.32 16.76 19.84
N THR A 86 49.39 16.01 19.59
CA THR A 86 49.46 15.01 18.52
C THR A 86 48.40 13.91 18.69
N GLU A 87 48.26 13.39 19.92
CA GLU A 87 47.30 12.33 20.22
C GLU A 87 45.84 12.82 20.13
N ARG A 88 45.58 14.05 20.64
CA ARG A 88 44.27 14.69 20.54
C ARG A 88 43.88 14.90 19.08
N ASN A 89 44.79 15.44 18.27
CA ASN A 89 44.54 15.65 16.82
C ASN A 89 44.35 14.34 16.07
N ARG A 90 45.04 13.26 16.45
CA ARG A 90 44.85 11.93 15.88
C ARG A 90 43.43 11.42 16.16
N ARG A 91 43.04 11.42 17.45
CA ARG A 91 41.70 10.93 17.85
C ARG A 91 40.58 11.76 17.24
N GLN A 92 40.73 13.06 17.15
CA GLN A 92 39.76 13.93 16.50
C GLN A 92 39.58 13.58 15.02
N ARG A 93 40.69 13.34 14.30
CA ARG A 93 40.60 12.91 12.88
C ARG A 93 39.93 11.55 12.74
N GLU A 94 40.24 10.59 13.60
CA GLU A 94 39.60 9.27 13.62
C GLU A 94 38.08 9.36 13.83
N LEU A 95 37.62 10.20 14.77
CA LEU A 95 36.20 10.43 15.01
C LEU A 95 35.49 11.08 13.80
N VAL A 96 36.14 12.07 13.18
CA VAL A 96 35.61 12.70 11.95
C VAL A 96 35.47 11.68 10.82
N GLU A 97 36.44 10.79 10.64
CA GLU A 97 36.40 9.74 9.62
C GLU A 97 35.31 8.72 9.92
N GLN A 98 35.19 8.27 11.18
CA GLN A 98 34.11 7.35 11.60
C GLN A 98 32.72 7.99 11.45
N ASP A 99 32.56 9.28 11.72
CA ASP A 99 31.30 9.99 11.51
C ASP A 99 30.94 10.03 10.03
N ARG A 100 31.89 10.38 9.16
CA ARG A 100 31.67 10.38 7.70
C ARG A 100 31.26 9.02 7.17
N ASP A 101 31.95 7.95 7.64
CA ASP A 101 31.62 6.58 7.26
C ASP A 101 30.22 6.17 7.74
N LEU A 102 29.87 6.49 8.98
CA LEU A 102 28.54 6.24 9.54
C LEU A 102 27.44 6.96 8.76
N GLN A 103 27.65 8.26 8.42
CA GLN A 103 26.69 9.03 7.63
C GLN A 103 26.51 8.43 6.22
N ARG A 104 27.60 7.99 5.59
CA ARG A 104 27.52 7.31 4.29
C ARG A 104 26.72 6.02 4.39
N LYS A 105 27.01 5.14 5.35
CA LYS A 105 26.32 3.87 5.57
C LYS A 105 24.84 4.05 5.90
N ARG A 106 24.47 5.12 6.65
CA ARG A 106 23.07 5.44 6.92
C ARG A 106 22.31 5.84 5.66
N ARG A 107 22.94 6.60 4.76
CA ARG A 107 22.30 6.94 3.47
C ARG A 107 22.11 5.69 2.61
N GLU A 108 23.15 4.87 2.45
CA GLU A 108 23.06 3.61 1.71
C GLU A 108 21.97 2.69 2.29
N PHE A 109 21.89 2.55 3.61
CA PHE A 109 20.84 1.79 4.28
C PHE A 109 19.44 2.33 3.97
N GLN A 110 19.26 3.65 4.04
CA GLN A 110 17.96 4.28 3.77
C GLN A 110 17.54 4.12 2.31
N GLU A 111 18.48 4.24 1.37
CA GLU A 111 18.24 4.04 -0.05
C GLU A 111 17.83 2.59 -0.35
N ASP A 112 18.59 1.62 0.15
CA ASP A 112 18.31 0.20 0.00
C ASP A 112 16.95 -0.17 0.62
N LEU A 113 16.67 0.31 1.84
CA LEU A 113 15.40 0.05 2.52
C LEU A 113 14.22 0.62 1.72
N ASN A 114 14.34 1.84 1.20
CA ASN A 114 13.29 2.47 0.39
C ASN A 114 13.06 1.69 -0.92
N GLN A 115 14.14 1.30 -1.59
CA GLN A 115 14.04 0.51 -2.81
C GLN A 115 13.33 -0.83 -2.52
N ARG A 116 13.80 -1.58 -1.53
CA ARG A 116 13.21 -2.88 -1.17
C ARG A 116 11.77 -2.77 -0.72
N LYS A 117 11.43 -1.71 0.04
CA LYS A 117 10.05 -1.41 0.44
C LYS A 117 9.15 -1.19 -0.77
N ASN A 118 9.61 -0.43 -1.76
CA ASN A 118 8.84 -0.17 -2.98
C ASN A 118 8.64 -1.47 -3.81
N GLU A 119 9.67 -2.31 -3.90
CA GLU A 119 9.58 -3.60 -4.60
C GLU A 119 8.55 -4.53 -3.93
N GLU A 120 8.64 -4.72 -2.61
CA GLU A 120 7.71 -5.58 -1.87
C GLU A 120 6.27 -5.02 -1.90
N LEU A 121 6.13 -3.69 -1.79
CA LEU A 121 4.82 -3.02 -1.90
C LEU A 121 4.20 -3.22 -3.28
N SER A 122 4.99 -3.09 -4.36
CA SER A 122 4.51 -3.33 -5.73
C SER A 122 3.94 -4.73 -5.90
N ILE A 123 4.61 -5.75 -5.38
CA ILE A 123 4.14 -7.14 -5.42
C ILE A 123 2.78 -7.29 -4.71
N VAL A 124 2.63 -6.65 -3.55
CA VAL A 124 1.36 -6.70 -2.79
C VAL A 124 0.24 -6.00 -3.53
N VAL A 125 0.52 -4.80 -4.09
CA VAL A 125 -0.46 -4.02 -4.87
C VAL A 125 -0.90 -4.77 -6.11
N GLU A 126 0.02 -5.37 -6.86
CA GLU A 126 -0.32 -6.17 -8.03
C GLU A 126 -1.22 -7.37 -7.68
N ARG A 127 -0.93 -8.05 -6.57
CA ARG A 127 -1.76 -9.14 -6.09
C ARG A 127 -3.14 -8.64 -5.67
N ALA A 128 -3.22 -7.50 -4.97
CA ALA A 128 -4.49 -6.88 -4.59
C ALA A 128 -5.32 -6.50 -5.82
N ASN A 129 -4.71 -5.89 -6.82
CA ASN A 129 -5.39 -5.51 -8.06
C ASN A 129 -5.95 -6.72 -8.81
N ARG A 130 -5.22 -7.84 -8.86
CA ARG A 130 -5.75 -9.10 -9.44
C ARG A 130 -6.98 -9.60 -8.68
N VAL A 131 -6.95 -9.59 -7.35
CA VAL A 131 -8.08 -10.02 -6.52
C VAL A 131 -9.27 -9.07 -6.68
N ILE A 132 -9.04 -7.76 -6.69
CA ILE A 132 -10.10 -6.76 -6.91
C ILE A 132 -10.76 -6.98 -8.26
N LYS A 133 -9.97 -7.22 -9.33
CA LYS A 133 -10.52 -7.53 -10.65
C LYS A 133 -11.32 -8.81 -10.66
N GLN A 134 -10.87 -9.87 -10.00
CA GLN A 134 -11.64 -11.13 -9.89
C GLN A 134 -12.99 -10.91 -9.18
N ILE A 135 -13.02 -10.14 -8.09
CA ILE A 135 -14.24 -9.78 -7.38
C ILE A 135 -15.15 -8.94 -8.29
N MET A 136 -14.60 -7.94 -8.99
CA MET A 136 -15.31 -7.11 -9.94
C MET A 136 -16.03 -7.96 -10.99
N ASP A 137 -15.29 -8.86 -11.64
CA ASP A 137 -15.81 -9.71 -12.73
C ASP A 137 -16.84 -10.72 -12.23
N SER A 138 -16.58 -11.38 -11.09
CA SER A 138 -17.44 -12.44 -10.54
C SER A 138 -18.74 -11.90 -9.95
N GLU A 139 -18.68 -10.75 -9.30
CA GLU A 139 -19.82 -10.13 -8.63
C GLU A 139 -20.52 -9.06 -9.50
N LYS A 140 -20.05 -8.84 -10.73
CA LYS A 140 -20.64 -7.89 -11.68
C LYS A 140 -20.66 -6.45 -11.17
N TYR A 141 -19.54 -5.97 -10.64
CA TYR A 141 -19.36 -4.55 -10.37
C TYR A 141 -19.03 -3.83 -11.67
N ASP A 142 -19.67 -2.67 -11.88
CA ASP A 142 -19.37 -1.79 -13.01
C ASP A 142 -18.13 -0.94 -12.73
N ILE A 143 -17.93 -0.57 -11.45
CA ILE A 143 -16.78 0.21 -10.99
C ILE A 143 -16.39 -0.19 -9.56
N ILE A 144 -15.08 -0.23 -9.30
CA ILE A 144 -14.53 -0.31 -7.94
C ILE A 144 -13.57 0.86 -7.74
N LEU A 145 -13.86 1.69 -6.74
CA LEU A 145 -13.06 2.84 -6.34
C LEU A 145 -12.08 2.43 -5.25
N THR A 146 -10.85 2.92 -5.31
CA THR A 146 -9.79 2.61 -4.33
C THR A 146 -9.24 3.85 -3.63
N GLU A 147 -9.42 5.03 -4.23
CA GLU A 147 -8.87 6.30 -3.74
C GLU A 147 -9.88 7.44 -3.97
N GLY A 148 -9.66 8.58 -3.30
CA GLY A 148 -10.46 9.79 -3.51
C GLY A 148 -11.86 9.74 -2.90
N VAL A 149 -12.18 8.75 -2.04
CA VAL A 149 -13.47 8.59 -1.39
C VAL A 149 -13.33 8.92 0.10
N TYR A 150 -14.06 9.94 0.54
CA TYR A 150 -14.05 10.39 1.94
C TYR A 150 -15.07 9.66 2.82
N PHE A 151 -16.24 9.35 2.27
CA PHE A 151 -17.31 8.69 2.98
C PHE A 151 -17.88 7.55 2.14
N VAL A 152 -18.02 6.39 2.75
CA VAL A 152 -18.54 5.19 2.10
C VAL A 152 -19.52 4.47 3.02
N SER A 153 -20.62 3.98 2.48
CA SER A 153 -21.54 3.15 3.23
C SER A 153 -21.05 1.69 3.26
N ALA A 154 -21.36 0.96 4.32
CA ALA A 154 -21.03 -0.46 4.44
C ALA A 154 -21.57 -1.33 3.29
N ARG A 155 -22.62 -0.87 2.61
CA ARG A 155 -23.24 -1.58 1.49
C ARG A 155 -22.31 -1.71 0.28
N VAL A 156 -21.48 -0.68 0.02
CA VAL A 156 -20.58 -0.64 -1.14
C VAL A 156 -19.13 -0.98 -0.78
N ASP A 157 -18.79 -1.05 0.53
CA ASP A 157 -17.45 -1.40 1.00
C ASP A 157 -17.20 -2.91 0.82
N VAL A 158 -16.27 -3.24 -0.06
CA VAL A 158 -15.83 -4.62 -0.35
C VAL A 158 -14.44 -4.93 0.20
N THR A 159 -13.86 -4.03 1.00
CA THR A 159 -12.50 -4.15 1.55
C THR A 159 -12.27 -5.48 2.25
N GLU A 160 -13.20 -5.88 3.12
CA GLU A 160 -13.11 -7.13 3.88
C GLU A 160 -13.09 -8.37 2.99
N ARG A 161 -13.82 -8.33 1.87
CA ARG A 161 -13.83 -9.41 0.89
C ARG A 161 -12.48 -9.52 0.18
N VAL A 162 -11.90 -8.39 -0.20
CA VAL A 162 -10.56 -8.33 -0.80
C VAL A 162 -9.52 -8.89 0.18
N ILE A 163 -9.54 -8.47 1.45
CA ILE A 163 -8.61 -8.95 2.47
C ILE A 163 -8.74 -10.47 2.66
N ARG A 164 -9.96 -10.99 2.76
CA ARG A 164 -10.19 -12.44 2.89
C ARG A 164 -9.69 -13.21 1.67
N ALA A 165 -9.93 -12.70 0.46
CA ALA A 165 -9.46 -13.32 -0.76
C ALA A 165 -7.92 -13.30 -0.87
N LEU A 166 -7.26 -12.22 -0.40
CA LEU A 166 -5.80 -12.12 -0.33
C LEU A 166 -5.19 -13.08 0.69
N ASN A 167 -5.91 -13.34 1.78
CA ASN A 167 -5.49 -14.23 2.86
C ASN A 167 -5.71 -15.71 2.53
N GLY A 168 -6.52 -16.00 1.52
CA GLY A 168 -6.74 -17.36 1.03
C GLY A 168 -5.52 -17.93 0.30
N PRO A 169 -5.54 -19.27 0.00
CA PRO A 169 -4.51 -19.89 -0.82
C PRO A 169 -4.40 -19.15 -2.16
N ALA A 170 -3.16 -18.92 -2.61
CA ALA A 170 -2.92 -18.29 -3.91
C ALA A 170 -3.63 -19.09 -5.01
N THR A 171 -4.69 -18.54 -5.58
CA THR A 171 -5.32 -19.14 -6.76
C THR A 171 -4.32 -19.01 -7.90
N PRO A 172 -3.85 -20.14 -8.52
CA PRO A 172 -2.96 -20.04 -9.67
C PRO A 172 -3.68 -19.25 -10.75
N GLY A 173 -3.07 -18.16 -11.19
CA GLY A 173 -3.57 -17.40 -12.33
C GLY A 173 -3.67 -18.32 -13.55
N LYS A 174 -4.87 -18.37 -14.16
CA LYS A 174 -5.05 -18.92 -15.52
C LYS A 174 -4.48 -17.93 -16.51
#